data_6c39d00c91980fbcf523a8d806e6e96c
#
_entry.id   6c39d00c91980fbcf523a8d806e6e96c
#
_cell.length_a   1.000
_cell.length_b   1.000
_cell.length_c   1.000
_cell.angle_alpha   90.00
_cell.angle_beta   90.00
_cell.angle_gamma   90.00
#
_symmetry.space_group_name_H-M   'P 1'
#
loop_
_entity.id
_entity.type
_entity.pdbx_description
1 polymer ?
#
loop_
_entity_poly.entity_id
_entity_poly.type
_entity_poly.pdbx_seq_one_letter_code
_entity_poly.pdbx_strand_id
1 'polypeptide(L)'
;PRGGISTAPAGHGEFGELRGLSGLEVEVSDTQHGDINVLGVNCIRIVDKATGLPSANVLGARTLSSTLDFRYINVRRMMTFIERNVKNIGERSLFRNNGPQLWSTLTFEIESFLNKRLELGELAGNNADEAFFVKIDSETNTADNIKQGILVGEIGVALLRPAEFMVFRFSQLQSN
;
A
#
# COMPACT_ATOMS: atom_id res chain seq x y z
N PRO A 1 4.99 3.47 12.31
CA PRO A 1 3.65 2.93 12.53
C PRO A 1 3.75 1.50 13.03
N ARG A 2 2.90 1.12 13.97
CA ARG A 2 2.95 -0.20 14.63
C ARG A 2 2.55 -1.36 13.71
N GLY A 3 1.89 -1.09 12.60
CA GLY A 3 1.35 -2.08 11.66
C GLY A 3 2.15 -2.32 10.39
N GLY A 4 3.40 -1.90 10.29
CA GLY A 4 4.19 -2.08 9.06
C GLY A 4 3.82 -1.11 7.92
N ILE A 5 4.44 -1.31 6.74
CA ILE A 5 4.30 -0.42 5.59
C ILE A 5 2.95 -0.59 4.89
N SER A 6 2.47 -1.82 4.81
CA SER A 6 1.23 -2.21 4.14
C SER A 6 -0.05 -1.84 4.90
N THR A 7 0.06 -1.54 6.21
CA THR A 7 -1.08 -1.22 7.06
C THR A 7 -1.39 0.28 7.04
N ALA A 8 -2.68 0.63 6.94
CA ALA A 8 -3.13 2.01 7.04
C ALA A 8 -2.81 2.58 8.44
N PRO A 9 -2.18 3.77 8.54
CA PRO A 9 -1.81 4.38 9.82
C PRO A 9 -3.01 5.13 10.44
N ALA A 10 -4.16 4.47 10.55
CA ALA A 10 -5.40 5.08 10.98
C ALA A 10 -6.34 4.04 11.59
N GLY A 11 -7.42 4.50 12.20
CA GLY A 11 -8.50 3.69 12.77
C GLY A 11 -8.45 3.59 14.28
N HIS A 12 -9.40 2.85 14.82
CA HIS A 12 -9.48 2.57 16.26
C HIS A 12 -8.40 1.56 16.66
N GLY A 13 -7.78 1.77 17.82
CA GLY A 13 -6.76 0.88 18.36
C GLY A 13 -5.32 1.25 17.94
N GLU A 14 -4.40 0.27 18.02
CA GLU A 14 -2.96 0.54 18.00
C GLU A 14 -2.41 1.19 16.71
N PHE A 15 -3.09 1.04 15.57
CA PHE A 15 -2.61 1.59 14.30
C PHE A 15 -2.89 3.08 14.15
N GLY A 16 -4.00 3.57 14.71
CA GLY A 16 -4.38 4.97 14.67
C GLY A 16 -4.18 5.70 15.99
N GLU A 17 -3.97 4.98 17.11
CA GLU A 17 -3.84 5.58 18.44
C GLU A 17 -2.58 6.43 18.57
N LEU A 18 -2.79 7.66 19.05
CA LEU A 18 -1.73 8.58 19.41
C LEU A 18 -1.61 8.67 20.93
N ARG A 19 -0.38 8.63 21.44
CA ARG A 19 -0.07 8.71 22.87
C ARG A 19 0.67 9.99 23.19
N GLY A 20 0.50 10.46 24.41
CA GLY A 20 1.21 11.64 24.90
C GLY A 20 0.58 12.97 24.45
N LEU A 21 -0.67 12.96 24.00
CA LEU A 21 -1.43 14.17 23.73
C LEU A 21 -2.18 14.59 25.00
N SER A 22 -2.16 15.89 25.31
CA SER A 22 -2.91 16.51 26.41
C SER A 22 -4.35 16.87 26.01
N GLY A 23 -4.65 16.92 24.71
CA GLY A 23 -5.95 17.27 24.15
C GLY A 23 -5.87 17.58 22.66
N LEU A 24 -6.96 18.03 22.08
CA LEU A 24 -7.04 18.52 20.71
C LEU A 24 -7.31 20.03 20.76
N GLU A 25 -6.69 20.77 19.86
CA GLU A 25 -6.94 22.21 19.69
C GLU A 25 -8.32 22.46 19.07
N VAL A 26 -8.73 21.59 18.15
CA VAL A 26 -10.01 21.66 17.45
C VAL A 26 -10.70 20.30 17.51
N GLU A 27 -11.93 20.29 17.95
CA GLU A 27 -12.81 19.11 17.89
C GLU A 27 -13.56 19.07 16.55
N VAL A 28 -13.48 17.94 15.86
CA VAL A 28 -14.12 17.72 14.57
C VAL A 28 -15.26 16.71 14.74
N SER A 29 -16.49 17.10 14.39
CA SER A 29 -17.66 16.23 14.44
C SER A 29 -17.61 15.16 13.35
N ASP A 30 -18.46 14.12 13.44
CA ASP A 30 -18.55 13.06 12.41
C ASP A 30 -18.90 13.61 11.04
N THR A 31 -19.84 14.54 10.97
CA THR A 31 -20.26 15.18 9.71
C THR A 31 -19.12 15.96 9.09
N GLN A 32 -18.47 16.84 9.88
CA GLN A 32 -17.33 17.62 9.42
C GLN A 32 -16.19 16.71 8.95
N HIS A 33 -15.90 15.63 9.70
CA HIS A 33 -14.89 14.65 9.29
C HIS A 33 -15.26 14.00 7.95
N GLY A 34 -16.52 13.61 7.75
CA GLY A 34 -17.00 13.06 6.48
C GLY A 34 -16.75 14.01 5.30
N ASP A 35 -17.06 15.29 5.47
CA ASP A 35 -16.89 16.31 4.43
C ASP A 35 -15.43 16.55 4.06
N ILE A 36 -14.53 16.63 5.06
CA ILE A 36 -13.12 16.94 4.80
C ILE A 36 -12.27 15.70 4.46
N ASN A 37 -12.69 14.51 4.89
CA ASN A 37 -11.97 13.27 4.56
C ASN A 37 -11.98 12.99 3.05
N VAL A 38 -13.06 13.33 2.34
CA VAL A 38 -13.11 13.19 0.87
C VAL A 38 -12.11 14.09 0.16
N LEU A 39 -11.69 15.17 0.80
CA LEU A 39 -10.66 16.10 0.31
C LEU A 39 -9.24 15.65 0.66
N GLY A 40 -9.08 14.50 1.33
CA GLY A 40 -7.79 13.95 1.73
C GLY A 40 -7.28 14.45 3.08
N VAL A 41 -8.12 15.11 3.89
CA VAL A 41 -7.78 15.58 5.23
C VAL A 41 -8.01 14.45 6.22
N ASN A 42 -6.95 14.02 6.90
CA ASN A 42 -6.99 12.96 7.90
C ASN A 42 -7.03 13.61 9.30
N CYS A 43 -8.15 13.44 10.00
CA CYS A 43 -8.35 14.08 11.30
C CYS A 43 -7.77 13.25 12.44
N ILE A 44 -7.33 13.96 13.50
CA ILE A 44 -7.13 13.38 14.81
C ILE A 44 -8.39 13.66 15.62
N ARG A 45 -8.98 12.63 16.22
CA ARG A 45 -10.20 12.76 17.03
C ARG A 45 -10.08 11.96 18.32
N ILE A 46 -10.76 12.44 19.36
CA ILE A 46 -10.94 11.64 20.56
C ILE A 46 -12.07 10.66 20.33
N VAL A 47 -11.80 9.38 20.54
CA VAL A 47 -12.78 8.29 20.40
C VAL A 47 -12.76 7.44 21.66
N ASP A 48 -13.93 6.96 22.04
CA ASP A 48 -14.06 6.06 23.18
C ASP A 48 -13.56 4.66 22.81
N LYS A 49 -12.69 4.12 23.61
CA LYS A 49 -12.29 2.71 23.50
C LYS A 49 -13.40 1.81 24.01
N ALA A 50 -13.43 0.58 23.55
CA ALA A 50 -14.28 -0.47 24.13
C ALA A 50 -14.07 -0.65 25.66
N THR A 51 -12.93 -0.17 26.17
CA THR A 51 -12.60 -0.13 27.61
C THR A 51 -13.24 1.06 28.35
N GLY A 52 -13.96 1.96 27.66
CA GLY A 52 -14.55 3.18 28.22
C GLY A 52 -13.57 4.33 28.44
N LEU A 53 -12.30 4.16 28.06
CA LEU A 53 -11.31 5.26 28.18
C LEU A 53 -11.14 5.97 26.84
N PRO A 54 -11.20 7.30 26.81
CA PRO A 54 -11.00 8.08 25.59
C PRO A 54 -9.55 7.95 25.10
N SER A 55 -9.37 7.94 23.79
CA SER A 55 -8.06 7.98 23.15
C SER A 55 -8.08 8.83 21.91
N ALA A 56 -6.97 9.53 21.65
CA ALA A 56 -6.79 10.26 20.42
C ALA A 56 -6.38 9.29 19.31
N ASN A 57 -7.13 9.30 18.21
CA ASN A 57 -6.86 8.42 17.07
C ASN A 57 -6.82 9.22 15.77
N VAL A 58 -5.93 8.83 14.88
CA VAL A 58 -5.98 9.28 13.49
C VAL A 58 -7.13 8.56 12.80
N LEU A 59 -8.12 9.30 12.33
CA LEU A 59 -9.24 8.81 11.56
C LEU A 59 -9.11 9.34 10.13
N GLY A 60 -8.67 8.47 9.25
CA GLY A 60 -8.38 8.75 7.84
C GLY A 60 -6.95 8.39 7.46
N ALA A 61 -6.80 7.79 6.29
CA ALA A 61 -5.51 7.37 5.75
C ALA A 61 -5.42 7.71 4.26
N ARG A 62 -5.99 8.84 3.86
CA ARG A 62 -5.98 9.31 2.48
C ARG A 62 -4.77 10.17 2.18
N THR A 63 -4.32 10.11 0.95
CA THR A 63 -3.37 11.05 0.36
C THR A 63 -4.14 12.19 -0.32
N LEU A 64 -3.42 13.18 -0.84
CA LEU A 64 -4.00 14.23 -1.68
C LEU A 64 -4.09 13.82 -3.17
N SER A 65 -3.87 12.53 -3.48
CA SER A 65 -3.96 12.05 -4.86
C SER A 65 -5.40 12.09 -5.37
N SER A 66 -5.59 12.59 -6.58
CA SER A 66 -6.87 12.59 -7.29
C SER A 66 -7.20 11.20 -7.88
N THR A 67 -6.22 10.30 -7.99
CA THR A 67 -6.43 8.95 -8.53
C THR A 67 -6.78 7.94 -7.43
N LEU A 68 -7.64 6.98 -7.76
CA LEU A 68 -8.02 5.90 -6.85
C LEU A 68 -6.85 5.00 -6.48
N ASP A 69 -5.87 4.85 -7.37
CA ASP A 69 -4.75 3.93 -7.20
C ASP A 69 -3.82 4.35 -6.06
N PHE A 70 -3.67 5.65 -5.85
CA PHE A 70 -2.82 6.19 -4.79
C PHE A 70 -3.59 6.96 -3.72
N ARG A 71 -4.89 6.70 -3.61
CA ARG A 71 -5.75 7.35 -2.62
C ARG A 71 -5.28 7.12 -1.18
N TYR A 72 -4.75 5.95 -0.86
CA TYR A 72 -4.40 5.58 0.51
C TYR A 72 -2.90 5.64 0.80
N ILE A 73 -2.57 6.11 2.00
CA ILE A 73 -1.19 6.28 2.47
C ILE A 73 -0.42 4.95 2.46
N ASN A 74 -1.02 3.86 2.94
CA ASN A 74 -0.37 2.55 2.95
C ASN A 74 -0.06 2.06 1.52
N VAL A 75 -0.97 2.26 0.58
CA VAL A 75 -0.77 1.92 -0.84
C VAL A 75 0.43 2.69 -1.41
N ARG A 76 0.46 4.02 -1.24
CA ARG A 76 1.58 4.83 -1.74
C ARG A 76 2.91 4.49 -1.07
N ARG A 77 2.89 4.25 0.24
CA ARG A 77 4.09 3.84 0.99
C ARG A 77 4.62 2.49 0.52
N MET A 78 3.73 1.51 0.34
CA MET A 78 4.11 0.18 -0.13
C MET A 78 4.68 0.25 -1.56
N MET A 79 4.04 1.00 -2.47
CA MET A 79 4.57 1.22 -3.81
C MET A 79 5.97 1.84 -3.77
N THR A 80 6.16 2.91 -3.00
CA THR A 80 7.48 3.57 -2.87
C THR A 80 8.54 2.62 -2.29
N PHE A 81 8.14 1.75 -1.37
CA PHE A 81 9.04 0.73 -0.82
C PHE A 81 9.45 -0.30 -1.89
N ILE A 82 8.50 -0.77 -2.69
CA ILE A 82 8.77 -1.71 -3.79
C ILE A 82 9.66 -1.04 -4.84
N GLU A 83 9.30 0.15 -5.30
CA GLU A 83 10.08 0.94 -6.28
C GLU A 83 11.55 1.08 -5.85
N ARG A 84 11.78 1.43 -4.58
CA ARG A 84 13.14 1.58 -4.03
C ARG A 84 13.91 0.26 -4.03
N ASN A 85 13.28 -0.85 -3.62
CA ASN A 85 13.95 -2.14 -3.56
C ASN A 85 14.24 -2.70 -4.96
N VAL A 86 13.29 -2.58 -5.89
CA VAL A 86 13.50 -2.97 -7.29
C VAL A 86 14.62 -2.14 -7.92
N LYS A 87 14.65 -0.83 -7.67
CA LYS A 87 15.75 0.04 -8.09
C LYS A 87 17.10 -0.45 -7.55
N ASN A 88 17.19 -0.76 -6.27
CA ASN A 88 18.40 -1.27 -5.65
C ASN A 88 18.85 -2.63 -6.24
N ILE A 89 17.88 -3.49 -6.62
CA ILE A 89 18.18 -4.75 -7.34
C ILE A 89 18.78 -4.43 -8.70
N GLY A 90 18.16 -3.54 -9.47
CA GLY A 90 18.62 -3.12 -10.79
C GLY A 90 20.00 -2.47 -10.76
N GLU A 91 20.28 -1.60 -9.80
CA GLU A 91 21.57 -0.90 -9.65
C GLU A 91 22.75 -1.86 -9.49
N ARG A 92 22.56 -2.99 -8.82
CA ARG A 92 23.60 -4.04 -8.70
C ARG A 92 23.94 -4.74 -10.01
N SER A 93 23.11 -4.58 -11.01
CA SER A 93 23.23 -5.18 -12.33
C SER A 93 23.73 -4.21 -13.41
N LEU A 94 23.98 -2.95 -13.05
CA LEU A 94 24.58 -1.98 -13.97
C LEU A 94 25.92 -2.46 -14.52
N PHE A 95 26.18 -2.12 -15.78
CA PHE A 95 27.38 -2.47 -16.53
C PHE A 95 27.54 -4.00 -16.83
N ARG A 96 26.55 -4.83 -16.50
CA ARG A 96 26.52 -6.23 -16.95
C ARG A 96 26.02 -6.30 -18.39
N ASN A 97 26.34 -7.40 -19.08
CA ASN A 97 25.87 -7.62 -20.45
C ASN A 97 24.34 -7.67 -20.53
N ASN A 98 23.75 -6.76 -21.29
CA ASN A 98 22.30 -6.71 -21.48
C ASN A 98 21.85 -7.84 -22.42
N GLY A 99 21.27 -8.87 -21.87
CA GLY A 99 20.81 -10.05 -22.59
C GLY A 99 20.00 -11.02 -21.72
N PRO A 100 19.53 -12.14 -22.32
CA PRO A 100 18.59 -13.07 -21.67
C PRO A 100 19.04 -13.58 -20.30
N GLN A 101 20.34 -13.82 -20.11
CA GLN A 101 20.85 -14.28 -18.82
C GLN A 101 20.70 -13.23 -17.71
N LEU A 102 20.95 -11.95 -18.01
CA LEU A 102 20.74 -10.86 -17.07
C LEU A 102 19.26 -10.69 -16.78
N TRP A 103 18.42 -10.75 -17.81
CA TRP A 103 16.95 -10.61 -17.66
C TRP A 103 16.39 -11.68 -16.74
N SER A 104 16.74 -12.96 -16.95
CA SER A 104 16.31 -14.06 -16.08
C SER A 104 16.79 -13.89 -14.63
N THR A 105 18.01 -13.42 -14.43
CA THR A 105 18.55 -13.16 -13.08
C THR A 105 17.76 -12.06 -12.38
N LEU A 106 17.50 -10.94 -13.06
CA LEU A 106 16.72 -9.82 -12.51
C LEU A 106 15.28 -10.22 -12.22
N THR A 107 14.63 -10.93 -13.14
CA THR A 107 13.28 -11.46 -12.93
C THR A 107 13.24 -12.30 -11.68
N PHE A 108 14.13 -13.26 -11.51
CA PHE A 108 14.20 -14.13 -10.34
C PHE A 108 14.42 -13.35 -9.03
N GLU A 109 15.34 -12.38 -9.03
CA GLU A 109 15.62 -11.57 -7.82
C GLU A 109 14.41 -10.71 -7.42
N ILE A 110 13.72 -10.11 -8.40
CA ILE A 110 12.54 -9.27 -8.16
C ILE A 110 11.36 -10.15 -7.71
N GLU A 111 11.11 -11.27 -8.37
CA GLU A 111 10.05 -12.22 -7.99
C GLU A 111 10.30 -12.78 -6.59
N SER A 112 11.53 -13.14 -6.25
CA SER A 112 11.89 -13.60 -4.90
C SER A 112 11.59 -12.55 -3.83
N PHE A 113 11.90 -11.29 -4.13
CA PHE A 113 11.57 -10.17 -3.24
C PHE A 113 10.06 -9.99 -3.09
N LEU A 114 9.29 -10.03 -4.19
CA LEU A 114 7.83 -9.85 -4.15
C LEU A 114 7.12 -11.04 -3.50
N ASN A 115 7.55 -12.27 -3.76
CA ASN A 115 7.05 -13.46 -3.08
C ASN A 115 7.21 -13.35 -1.56
N LYS A 116 8.36 -12.85 -1.09
CA LYS A 116 8.57 -12.61 0.34
C LYS A 116 7.58 -11.58 0.91
N ARG A 117 7.18 -10.56 0.14
CA ARG A 117 6.14 -9.59 0.56
C ARG A 117 4.77 -10.23 0.60
N LEU A 118 4.45 -11.11 -0.37
CA LEU A 118 3.20 -11.88 -0.39
C LEU A 118 3.11 -12.82 0.82
N GLU A 119 4.15 -13.60 1.12
CA GLU A 119 4.21 -14.46 2.31
C GLU A 119 4.00 -13.71 3.62
N LEU A 120 4.44 -12.45 3.70
CA LEU A 120 4.23 -11.59 4.86
C LEU A 120 2.83 -10.95 4.90
N GLY A 121 1.97 -11.25 3.91
CA GLY A 121 0.63 -10.68 3.81
C GLY A 121 0.64 -9.17 3.51
N GLU A 122 1.66 -8.66 2.84
CA GLU A 122 1.80 -7.23 2.50
C GLU A 122 1.29 -6.90 1.10
N LEU A 123 1.00 -7.91 0.27
CA LEU A 123 0.38 -7.80 -1.05
C LEU A 123 -1.03 -8.40 -1.03
N ALA A 124 -1.87 -7.96 -1.96
CA ALA A 124 -3.18 -8.56 -2.20
C ALA A 124 -3.02 -9.78 -3.13
N GLY A 125 -3.94 -10.76 -2.99
CA GLY A 125 -3.90 -12.01 -3.76
C GLY A 125 -3.59 -13.21 -2.88
N ASN A 126 -4.00 -14.38 -3.35
CA ASN A 126 -3.78 -15.66 -2.64
C ASN A 126 -2.55 -16.42 -3.16
N ASN A 127 -2.08 -16.04 -4.33
CA ASN A 127 -0.92 -16.63 -5.01
C ASN A 127 -0.14 -15.55 -5.77
N ALA A 128 1.02 -15.93 -6.31
CA ALA A 128 1.91 -15.01 -7.01
C ALA A 128 1.25 -14.38 -8.25
N ASP A 129 0.53 -15.16 -9.05
CA ASP A 129 -0.09 -14.69 -10.29
C ASP A 129 -1.18 -13.64 -10.06
N GLU A 130 -1.85 -13.67 -8.90
CA GLU A 130 -2.81 -12.66 -8.49
C GLU A 130 -2.14 -11.42 -7.88
N ALA A 131 -0.97 -11.60 -7.26
CA ALA A 131 -0.33 -10.58 -6.45
C ALA A 131 0.62 -9.68 -7.23
N PHE A 132 1.32 -10.21 -8.23
CA PHE A 132 2.29 -9.43 -9.02
C PHE A 132 2.62 -10.10 -10.35
N PHE A 133 3.24 -9.33 -11.23
CA PHE A 133 3.96 -9.86 -12.39
C PHE A 133 5.28 -9.12 -12.57
N VAL A 134 6.26 -9.81 -13.17
CA VAL A 134 7.55 -9.25 -13.58
C VAL A 134 7.81 -9.65 -15.02
N LYS A 135 7.99 -8.67 -15.90
CA LYS A 135 8.26 -8.90 -17.32
C LYS A 135 9.55 -8.21 -17.72
N ILE A 136 10.59 -8.99 -17.96
CA ILE A 136 11.90 -8.55 -18.46
C ILE A 136 12.32 -9.55 -19.52
N ASP A 137 11.98 -9.27 -20.78
CA ASP A 137 12.17 -10.18 -21.90
C ASP A 137 12.50 -9.43 -23.20
N SER A 138 12.46 -10.15 -24.34
CA SER A 138 12.72 -9.57 -25.66
C SER A 138 11.61 -8.63 -26.16
N GLU A 139 10.42 -8.66 -25.57
CA GLU A 139 9.34 -7.71 -25.91
C GLU A 139 9.58 -6.36 -25.23
N THR A 140 10.02 -6.37 -23.97
CA THR A 140 10.36 -5.15 -23.22
C THR A 140 11.74 -4.61 -23.63
N ASN A 141 12.69 -5.48 -24.06
CA ASN A 141 14.05 -5.11 -24.43
C ASN A 141 14.31 -5.34 -25.91
N THR A 142 13.91 -4.37 -26.71
CA THR A 142 14.13 -4.41 -28.17
C THR A 142 15.61 -4.28 -28.52
N ALA A 143 15.99 -4.67 -29.74
CA ALA A 143 17.36 -4.52 -30.24
C ALA A 143 17.87 -3.06 -30.14
N ASP A 144 16.98 -2.08 -30.26
CA ASP A 144 17.34 -0.67 -30.17
C ASP A 144 17.59 -0.25 -28.72
N ASN A 145 16.80 -0.75 -27.75
CA ASN A 145 17.05 -0.53 -26.32
C ASN A 145 18.42 -1.12 -25.92
N ILE A 146 18.72 -2.33 -26.37
CA ILE A 146 19.99 -3.00 -26.10
C ILE A 146 21.18 -2.20 -26.66
N LYS A 147 21.08 -1.71 -27.90
CA LYS A 147 22.13 -0.87 -28.53
C LYS A 147 22.35 0.45 -27.77
N GLN A 148 21.30 1.01 -27.18
CA GLN A 148 21.38 2.22 -26.38
C GLN A 148 21.82 1.96 -24.94
N GLY A 149 22.07 0.71 -24.55
CA GLY A 149 22.42 0.34 -23.18
C GLY A 149 21.26 0.44 -22.18
N ILE A 150 20.01 0.43 -22.68
CA ILE A 150 18.79 0.54 -21.86
C ILE A 150 18.25 -0.87 -21.59
N LEU A 151 17.94 -1.16 -20.32
CA LEU A 151 17.19 -2.33 -19.89
C LEU A 151 15.83 -1.88 -19.35
N VAL A 152 14.76 -2.46 -19.86
CA VAL A 152 13.38 -2.16 -19.49
C VAL A 152 12.77 -3.38 -18.79
N GLY A 153 12.20 -3.17 -17.63
CA GLY A 153 11.39 -4.15 -16.90
C GLY A 153 10.04 -3.57 -16.55
N GLU A 154 8.99 -4.33 -16.73
CA GLU A 154 7.63 -4.02 -16.31
C GLU A 154 7.26 -4.85 -15.09
N ILE A 155 6.85 -4.17 -14.01
CA ILE A 155 6.47 -4.81 -12.75
C ILE A 155 5.09 -4.28 -12.36
N GLY A 156 4.12 -5.19 -12.19
CA GLY A 156 2.81 -4.87 -11.63
C GLY A 156 2.64 -5.55 -10.27
N VAL A 157 1.97 -4.85 -9.34
CA VAL A 157 1.72 -5.36 -7.99
C VAL A 157 0.30 -5.03 -7.53
N ALA A 158 -0.35 -5.99 -6.89
CA ALA A 158 -1.64 -5.82 -6.25
C ALA A 158 -1.43 -5.41 -4.78
N LEU A 159 -1.84 -4.18 -4.43
CA LEU A 159 -1.62 -3.62 -3.10
C LEU A 159 -2.88 -3.70 -2.24
N LEU A 160 -2.69 -3.93 -0.93
CA LEU A 160 -3.76 -3.97 0.04
C LEU A 160 -4.38 -2.59 0.23
N ARG A 161 -5.72 -2.53 0.16
CA ARG A 161 -6.49 -1.30 0.42
C ARG A 161 -7.25 -1.44 1.73
N PRO A 162 -7.30 -0.40 2.58
CA PRO A 162 -8.06 -0.45 3.82
C PRO A 162 -9.56 -0.43 3.56
N ALA A 163 -10.34 -1.07 4.43
CA ALA A 163 -11.77 -0.85 4.50
C ALA A 163 -12.02 0.48 5.23
N GLU A 164 -12.47 1.50 4.51
CA GLU A 164 -12.72 2.83 5.06
C GLU A 164 -14.17 2.97 5.56
N PHE A 165 -15.09 2.27 4.89
CA PHE A 165 -16.51 2.28 5.22
C PHE A 165 -17.02 0.86 5.47
N MET A 166 -17.89 0.73 6.46
CA MET A 166 -18.53 -0.54 6.79
C MET A 166 -20.06 -0.36 6.72
N VAL A 167 -20.72 -1.20 5.94
CA VAL A 167 -22.18 -1.19 5.78
C VAL A 167 -22.74 -2.52 6.20
N PHE A 168 -23.56 -2.53 7.24
CA PHE A 168 -24.31 -3.71 7.67
C PHE A 168 -25.74 -3.64 7.18
N ARG A 169 -26.24 -4.74 6.62
CA ARG A 169 -27.64 -4.90 6.25
C ARG A 169 -28.25 -5.95 7.17
N PHE A 170 -29.29 -5.55 7.90
CA PHE A 170 -30.04 -6.43 8.79
C PHE A 170 -31.38 -6.78 8.16
N SER A 171 -31.75 -8.07 8.15
CA SER A 171 -33.07 -8.55 7.74
C SER A 171 -33.62 -9.48 8.80
N GLN A 172 -34.92 -9.37 9.08
CA GLN A 172 -35.60 -10.30 9.97
C GLN A 172 -35.97 -11.55 9.17
N LEU A 173 -35.59 -12.71 9.65
CA LEU A 173 -36.07 -13.99 9.14
C LEU A 173 -37.50 -14.22 9.65
N GLN A 174 -38.47 -14.46 8.76
CA GLN A 174 -39.80 -14.93 9.16
C GLN A 174 -39.67 -16.42 9.51
N SER A 175 -39.98 -16.77 10.76
CA SER A 175 -40.17 -18.18 11.13
C SER A 175 -41.52 -18.66 10.57
N ASN A 176 -41.47 -19.69 9.73
CA ASN A 176 -42.67 -20.44 9.36
C ASN A 176 -43.21 -21.23 10.58
#